data_3ec148f2c96e63e2cfdde0db4155ec4b
#
_entry.id   3ec148f2c96e63e2cfdde0db4155ec4b
#
_cell.length_a   1.000
_cell.length_b   1.000
_cell.length_c   1.000
_cell.angle_alpha   90.00
_cell.angle_beta   90.00
_cell.angle_gamma   90.00
#
_symmetry.space_group_name_H-M   'P 1'
#
loop_
_entity.id
_entity.type
_entity.pdbx_description
1 polymer ?
#
loop_
_entity_poly.entity_id
_entity_poly.type
_entity_poly.pdbx_seq_one_letter_code
_entity_poly.pdbx_strand_id
1 'polypeptide(L)'
;MNTILSTKMEHLKTPIDHIYSLAFNRSPSSVNETKAALYIQNELCKENIKSRMEYFSFTGAKRYFMRLTYIILFCYLVLFRFLVVIAAYVSIKYLFNKTRNFSFVGKEESKNVVAKIKARKKNQNRAVIILSAHYDTFSSKLPYGLQKIFFFLFKIIIFPYVFFSFIIVNIFIFGEKTEETLQLVMIFTLIEFIVTVTIFLLVYDNNKSKGSIDNASGVSILIELIKLFKKNPLENYDIICLWSGAEEWGLKGSKSFCKRHLSYLSKNYDLDRSFNINIDMVGTYIGLENKKSTPSKRQKGVFNLKKILEETAIELKVPIIKFKKISRPKTDHLSFRSLAKKTKSSFQVACFHSDKDSKFIHSSKDTPDKCSSQKLNGCLDICYTAIRSIDLKNLYSEEIR
;
A
#
# COMPACT_ATOMS: atom_id res chain seq x y z
N MET A 1 -37.31 -1.53 16.07
CA MET A 1 -36.01 -1.15 15.49
C MET A 1 -34.82 -1.89 16.12
N ASN A 2 -34.98 -2.69 17.15
CA ASN A 2 -33.90 -3.35 17.91
C ASN A 2 -33.64 -4.83 17.54
N THR A 3 -34.29 -5.38 16.51
CA THR A 3 -34.24 -6.84 16.24
C THR A 3 -33.29 -7.25 15.10
N ILE A 4 -32.60 -6.30 14.46
CA ILE A 4 -31.72 -6.60 13.29
C ILE A 4 -30.24 -6.76 13.71
N LEU A 5 -29.88 -6.39 14.96
CA LEU A 5 -28.48 -6.30 15.41
C LEU A 5 -27.94 -7.56 16.13
N SER A 6 -28.71 -8.60 16.33
CA SER A 6 -28.28 -9.76 17.15
C SER A 6 -28.10 -11.08 16.39
N THR A 7 -28.10 -11.07 15.07
CA THR A 7 -27.68 -12.29 14.35
C THR A 7 -26.19 -12.48 14.52
N LYS A 8 -25.81 -13.32 15.47
CA LYS A 8 -24.46 -13.86 15.62
C LYS A 8 -24.01 -14.40 14.26
N MET A 9 -23.04 -13.73 13.64
CA MET A 9 -22.53 -14.13 12.33
C MET A 9 -21.80 -15.47 12.50
N GLU A 10 -22.40 -16.56 12.03
CA GLU A 10 -21.72 -17.85 11.95
C GLU A 10 -20.70 -17.80 10.83
N HIS A 11 -19.44 -17.70 11.18
CA HIS A 11 -18.31 -17.80 10.25
C HIS A 11 -17.85 -19.24 10.14
N LEU A 12 -17.82 -19.81 8.95
CA LEU A 12 -17.23 -21.15 8.69
C LEU A 12 -15.73 -21.19 8.97
N LYS A 13 -15.04 -20.07 8.75
CA LYS A 13 -13.68 -19.78 9.21
C LYS A 13 -13.66 -18.39 9.82
N THR A 14 -12.79 -18.19 10.79
CA THR A 14 -12.55 -16.88 11.39
C THR A 14 -11.35 -16.20 10.72
N PRO A 15 -11.22 -14.86 10.78
CA PRO A 15 -10.05 -14.18 10.22
C PRO A 15 -8.71 -14.75 10.72
N ILE A 16 -8.63 -15.23 11.97
CA ILE A 16 -7.39 -15.77 12.52
C ILE A 16 -6.95 -17.07 11.81
N ASP A 17 -7.89 -17.90 11.36
CA ASP A 17 -7.57 -19.15 10.64
C ASP A 17 -6.91 -18.87 9.28
N HIS A 18 -7.33 -17.78 8.62
CA HIS A 18 -6.70 -17.31 7.39
C HIS A 18 -5.28 -16.81 7.66
N ILE A 19 -5.05 -16.13 8.79
CA ILE A 19 -3.71 -15.65 9.17
C ILE A 19 -2.76 -16.83 9.33
N TYR A 20 -3.15 -17.90 10.05
CA TYR A 20 -2.32 -19.10 10.16
C TYR A 20 -2.02 -19.73 8.81
N SER A 21 -2.99 -19.76 7.89
CA SER A 21 -2.82 -20.27 6.53
C SER A 21 -1.87 -19.43 5.68
N LEU A 22 -1.78 -18.12 5.96
CA LEU A 22 -0.95 -17.14 5.24
C LEU A 22 0.35 -16.80 5.98
N ALA A 23 0.67 -17.45 7.11
CA ALA A 23 1.84 -17.18 7.94
C ALA A 23 3.15 -17.70 7.33
N PHE A 24 3.47 -17.25 6.11
CA PHE A 24 4.72 -17.54 5.40
C PHE A 24 5.17 -16.30 4.62
N ASN A 25 6.45 -16.25 4.26
CA ASN A 25 6.96 -15.15 3.44
C ASN A 25 6.29 -15.11 2.06
N ARG A 26 5.84 -13.93 1.65
CA ARG A 26 5.11 -13.68 0.41
C ARG A 26 5.72 -12.51 -0.38
N SER A 27 7.06 -12.46 -0.41
CA SER A 27 7.76 -11.38 -1.12
C SER A 27 7.27 -11.25 -2.55
N PRO A 28 7.13 -10.01 -3.06
CA PRO A 28 6.70 -9.75 -4.43
C PRO A 28 7.48 -10.53 -5.47
N SER A 29 6.82 -10.96 -6.54
CA SER A 29 7.37 -11.80 -7.64
C SER A 29 7.82 -13.20 -7.23
N SER A 30 7.62 -13.61 -5.99
CA SER A 30 7.99 -14.96 -5.54
C SER A 30 6.90 -15.99 -5.85
N VAL A 31 7.31 -17.27 -5.83
CA VAL A 31 6.37 -18.40 -5.88
C VAL A 31 5.39 -18.35 -4.71
N ASN A 32 5.84 -17.91 -3.54
CA ASN A 32 5.02 -17.81 -2.36
C ASN A 32 3.98 -16.67 -2.46
N GLU A 33 4.29 -15.56 -3.13
CA GLU A 33 3.29 -14.55 -3.47
C GLU A 33 2.17 -15.16 -4.33
N THR A 34 2.54 -15.98 -5.32
CA THR A 34 1.56 -16.69 -6.14
C THR A 34 0.72 -17.67 -5.32
N LYS A 35 1.35 -18.41 -4.40
CA LYS A 35 0.67 -19.32 -3.48
C LYS A 35 -0.38 -18.58 -2.62
N ALA A 36 -0.04 -17.39 -2.12
CA ALA A 36 -0.99 -16.57 -1.35
C ALA A 36 -2.16 -16.06 -2.22
N ALA A 37 -1.88 -15.60 -3.45
CA ALA A 37 -2.93 -15.19 -4.39
C ALA A 37 -3.89 -16.35 -4.72
N LEU A 38 -3.36 -17.55 -4.96
CA LEU A 38 -4.16 -18.76 -5.17
C LEU A 38 -4.96 -19.15 -3.94
N TYR A 39 -4.38 -19.03 -2.74
CA TYR A 39 -5.12 -19.26 -1.50
C TYR A 39 -6.35 -18.35 -1.40
N ILE A 40 -6.18 -17.04 -1.65
CA ILE A 40 -7.29 -16.08 -1.65
C ILE A 40 -8.36 -16.51 -2.67
N GLN A 41 -7.97 -16.82 -3.92
CA GLN A 41 -8.92 -17.27 -4.94
C GLN A 41 -9.67 -18.55 -4.54
N ASN A 42 -8.97 -19.50 -3.94
CA ASN A 42 -9.57 -20.76 -3.50
C ASN A 42 -10.59 -20.55 -2.38
N GLU A 43 -10.30 -19.66 -1.41
CA GLU A 43 -11.26 -19.33 -0.35
C GLU A 43 -12.52 -18.63 -0.91
N LEU A 44 -12.36 -17.79 -1.93
CA LEU A 44 -13.48 -17.16 -2.62
C LEU A 44 -14.29 -18.16 -3.46
N CYS A 45 -13.61 -19.08 -4.14
CA CYS A 45 -14.23 -20.10 -4.97
C CYS A 45 -15.15 -21.04 -4.15
N LYS A 46 -14.76 -21.38 -2.91
CA LYS A 46 -15.59 -22.18 -1.98
C LYS A 46 -16.96 -21.57 -1.73
N GLU A 47 -17.06 -20.24 -1.77
CA GLU A 47 -18.31 -19.49 -1.61
C GLU A 47 -18.94 -19.07 -2.95
N ASN A 48 -18.54 -19.66 -4.06
CA ASN A 48 -18.98 -19.30 -5.40
C ASN A 48 -18.80 -17.80 -5.72
N ILE A 49 -17.73 -17.19 -5.22
CA ILE A 49 -17.36 -15.82 -5.52
C ILE A 49 -16.33 -15.81 -6.65
N LYS A 50 -16.74 -15.26 -7.81
CA LYS A 50 -15.84 -15.13 -8.97
C LYS A 50 -14.76 -14.08 -8.67
N SER A 51 -13.50 -14.47 -8.82
CA SER A 51 -12.35 -13.59 -8.71
C SER A 51 -11.46 -13.71 -9.95
N ARG A 52 -10.64 -12.70 -10.19
CA ARG A 52 -9.65 -12.70 -11.27
C ARG A 52 -8.31 -12.22 -10.78
N MET A 53 -7.24 -12.73 -11.39
CA MET A 53 -5.90 -12.18 -11.23
C MET A 53 -5.64 -11.09 -12.26
N GLU A 54 -5.13 -9.95 -11.81
CA GLU A 54 -4.73 -8.84 -12.68
C GLU A 54 -3.23 -8.68 -12.62
N TYR A 55 -2.53 -9.23 -13.61
CA TYR A 55 -1.08 -9.16 -13.71
C TYR A 55 -0.60 -7.75 -14.05
N PHE A 56 0.53 -7.37 -13.47
CA PHE A 56 1.23 -6.12 -13.77
C PHE A 56 2.73 -6.30 -13.58
N SER A 57 3.50 -5.57 -14.37
CA SER A 57 4.94 -5.52 -14.22
C SER A 57 5.38 -4.28 -13.47
N PHE A 58 6.40 -4.41 -12.64
CA PHE A 58 6.95 -3.32 -11.86
C PHE A 58 8.48 -3.37 -11.82
N THR A 59 9.08 -2.31 -11.35
CA THR A 59 10.51 -2.23 -11.17
C THR A 59 10.85 -2.67 -9.75
N GLY A 60 11.48 -3.82 -9.62
CA GLY A 60 11.90 -4.36 -8.34
C GLY A 60 13.17 -3.74 -7.76
N ALA A 61 13.60 -4.27 -6.61
CA ALA A 61 14.80 -3.85 -5.88
C ALA A 61 16.06 -3.81 -6.74
N LYS A 62 16.23 -4.79 -7.63
CA LYS A 62 17.39 -4.89 -8.54
C LYS A 62 17.62 -3.61 -9.36
N ARG A 63 16.56 -2.91 -9.75
CA ARG A 63 16.67 -1.69 -10.56
C ARG A 63 17.10 -0.48 -9.73
N TYR A 64 16.66 -0.38 -8.46
CA TYR A 64 17.19 0.62 -7.54
C TYR A 64 18.67 0.37 -7.27
N PHE A 65 19.03 -0.88 -7.06
CA PHE A 65 20.40 -1.31 -6.85
C PHE A 65 21.29 -0.98 -8.05
N MET A 66 20.88 -1.30 -9.29
CA MET A 66 21.65 -0.95 -10.48
C MET A 66 21.76 0.56 -10.68
N ARG A 67 20.71 1.35 -10.43
CA ARG A 67 20.80 2.81 -10.49
C ARG A 67 21.83 3.34 -9.49
N LEU A 68 21.86 2.79 -8.31
CA LEU A 68 22.80 3.15 -7.26
C LEU A 68 24.23 2.75 -7.65
N THR A 69 24.42 1.54 -8.19
CA THR A 69 25.72 1.07 -8.72
C THR A 69 26.20 1.97 -9.87
N TYR A 70 25.31 2.41 -10.74
CA TYR A 70 25.68 3.35 -11.83
C TYR A 70 26.04 4.74 -11.28
N ILE A 71 25.35 5.22 -10.24
CA ILE A 71 25.72 6.50 -9.59
C ILE A 71 27.09 6.39 -8.97
N ILE A 72 27.41 5.30 -8.24
CA ILE A 72 28.71 5.06 -7.65
C ILE A 72 29.78 4.92 -8.72
N LEU A 73 29.52 4.14 -9.76
CA LEU A 73 30.44 3.97 -10.86
C LEU A 73 30.70 5.32 -11.55
N PHE A 74 29.67 6.13 -11.71
CA PHE A 74 29.79 7.49 -12.28
C PHE A 74 30.65 8.39 -11.39
N CYS A 75 30.44 8.39 -10.07
CA CYS A 75 31.26 9.18 -9.15
C CYS A 75 32.70 8.69 -9.16
N TYR A 76 32.92 7.38 -9.18
CA TYR A 76 34.23 6.77 -9.29
C TYR A 76 34.96 7.13 -10.61
N LEU A 77 34.23 7.15 -11.73
CA LEU A 77 34.75 7.48 -13.05
C LEU A 77 35.00 8.97 -13.22
N VAL A 78 34.20 9.84 -12.57
CA VAL A 78 34.46 11.29 -12.50
C VAL A 78 35.77 11.58 -11.77
N LEU A 79 36.12 10.79 -10.75
CA LEU A 79 37.35 10.94 -10.01
C LEU A 79 38.62 10.55 -10.82
N PHE A 80 38.47 9.69 -11.85
CA PHE A 80 39.61 9.09 -12.50
C PHE A 80 40.00 9.64 -13.89
N ARG A 81 39.17 10.30 -14.67
CA ARG A 81 39.58 11.12 -15.87
C ARG A 81 38.42 11.67 -16.75
N PHE A 82 38.71 12.76 -17.45
CA PHE A 82 37.85 13.64 -18.24
C PHE A 82 37.03 12.98 -19.37
N LEU A 83 37.58 12.05 -20.13
CA LEU A 83 36.87 11.36 -21.22
C LEU A 83 35.74 10.45 -20.72
N VAL A 84 35.86 10.01 -19.49
CA VAL A 84 34.87 9.14 -18.85
C VAL A 84 33.66 9.95 -18.38
N VAL A 85 33.81 11.22 -18.05
CA VAL A 85 32.69 12.13 -17.70
C VAL A 85 31.74 12.32 -18.89
N ILE A 86 32.28 12.48 -20.09
CA ILE A 86 31.46 12.60 -21.31
C ILE A 86 30.77 11.30 -21.63
N ALA A 87 31.47 10.18 -21.58
CA ALA A 87 30.88 8.86 -21.78
C ALA A 87 29.82 8.53 -20.72
N ALA A 88 30.05 8.91 -19.47
CA ALA A 88 29.10 8.73 -18.37
C ALA A 88 27.88 9.66 -18.53
N TYR A 89 28.06 10.92 -18.91
CA TYR A 89 26.96 11.85 -19.20
C TYR A 89 26.09 11.33 -20.36
N VAL A 90 26.71 10.88 -21.45
CA VAL A 90 26.00 10.29 -22.58
C VAL A 90 25.28 9.01 -22.19
N SER A 91 25.93 8.15 -21.39
CA SER A 91 25.34 6.91 -20.88
C SER A 91 24.19 7.17 -19.91
N ILE A 92 24.31 8.17 -19.05
CA ILE A 92 23.25 8.58 -18.11
C ILE A 92 22.07 9.18 -18.88
N LYS A 93 22.33 10.10 -19.81
CA LYS A 93 21.30 10.70 -20.68
C LYS A 93 20.59 9.61 -21.50
N TYR A 94 21.33 8.66 -22.02
CA TYR A 94 20.82 7.52 -22.76
C TYR A 94 19.99 6.59 -21.83
N LEU A 95 20.47 6.29 -20.65
CA LEU A 95 19.80 5.51 -19.63
C LEU A 95 18.54 6.21 -19.11
N PHE A 96 18.58 7.50 -18.81
CA PHE A 96 17.39 8.25 -18.36
C PHE A 96 16.35 8.41 -19.47
N ASN A 97 16.72 8.64 -20.70
CA ASN A 97 15.78 8.78 -21.81
C ASN A 97 15.23 7.42 -22.28
N LYS A 98 16.01 6.35 -22.20
CA LYS A 98 15.65 5.01 -22.69
C LYS A 98 15.15 4.06 -21.59
N THR A 99 15.31 4.38 -20.30
CA THR A 99 14.82 3.56 -19.18
C THR A 99 13.29 3.51 -19.08
N ARG A 100 12.58 4.28 -19.91
CA ARG A 100 11.16 4.04 -20.15
C ARG A 100 10.91 2.72 -20.88
N ASN A 101 11.87 2.22 -21.68
CA ASN A 101 11.69 1.07 -22.57
C ASN A 101 12.83 0.04 -22.56
N PHE A 102 13.89 0.17 -21.75
CA PHE A 102 15.03 -0.76 -21.79
C PHE A 102 14.98 -1.81 -20.68
N SER A 103 14.90 -3.07 -21.09
CA SER A 103 14.79 -4.25 -20.22
C SER A 103 16.13 -4.96 -19.99
N PHE A 104 17.20 -4.25 -19.64
CA PHE A 104 18.43 -4.91 -19.16
C PHE A 104 18.27 -5.49 -17.75
N VAL A 105 17.28 -5.03 -16.99
CA VAL A 105 16.87 -5.62 -15.72
C VAL A 105 15.47 -6.14 -15.92
N GLY A 106 15.28 -7.44 -15.81
CA GLY A 106 13.98 -8.08 -15.94
C GLY A 106 12.93 -7.33 -15.13
N LYS A 107 11.81 -7.00 -15.78
CA LYS A 107 10.65 -6.49 -15.07
C LYS A 107 10.21 -7.60 -14.14
N GLU A 108 10.07 -7.28 -12.89
CA GLU A 108 9.41 -8.17 -11.94
C GLU A 108 7.91 -8.11 -12.19
N GLU A 109 7.24 -9.26 -12.05
CA GLU A 109 5.81 -9.37 -12.25
C GLU A 109 5.12 -9.73 -10.94
N SER A 110 4.01 -9.08 -10.68
CA SER A 110 3.11 -9.40 -9.59
C SER A 110 1.66 -9.37 -10.08
N LYS A 111 0.74 -9.62 -9.20
CA LYS A 111 -0.68 -9.70 -9.52
C LYS A 111 -1.53 -9.18 -8.38
N ASN A 112 -2.66 -8.58 -8.74
CA ASN A 112 -3.75 -8.32 -7.81
C ASN A 112 -4.78 -9.46 -7.91
N VAL A 113 -5.42 -9.79 -6.81
CA VAL A 113 -6.65 -10.58 -6.83
C VAL A 113 -7.82 -9.61 -6.70
N VAL A 114 -8.80 -9.70 -7.60
CA VAL A 114 -9.95 -8.80 -7.62
C VAL A 114 -11.23 -9.61 -7.67
N ALA A 115 -12.16 -9.30 -6.78
CA ALA A 115 -13.50 -9.87 -6.77
C ALA A 115 -14.55 -8.77 -6.69
N LYS A 116 -15.76 -9.05 -7.21
CA LYS A 116 -16.84 -8.07 -7.26
C LYS A 116 -18.18 -8.72 -6.88
N ILE A 117 -18.92 -8.03 -6.00
CA ILE A 117 -20.33 -8.31 -5.70
C ILE A 117 -21.15 -7.15 -6.24
N LYS A 118 -22.17 -7.45 -7.04
CA LYS A 118 -23.07 -6.43 -7.58
C LYS A 118 -24.17 -6.09 -6.56
N ALA A 119 -24.60 -4.83 -6.54
CA ALA A 119 -25.80 -4.40 -5.84
C ALA A 119 -27.05 -5.11 -6.37
N ARG A 120 -28.08 -5.24 -5.53
CA ARG A 120 -29.37 -5.82 -5.92
C ARG A 120 -30.11 -4.93 -6.91
N LYS A 121 -30.18 -3.62 -6.63
CA LYS A 121 -30.82 -2.66 -7.52
C LYS A 121 -29.95 -2.38 -8.76
N LYS A 122 -30.56 -2.36 -9.93
CA LYS A 122 -29.88 -2.06 -11.22
C LYS A 122 -30.05 -0.57 -11.58
N ASN A 123 -29.49 0.34 -10.79
CA ASN A 123 -29.57 1.78 -11.09
C ASN A 123 -28.44 2.24 -12.03
N GLN A 124 -28.72 3.25 -12.88
CA GLN A 124 -27.72 3.79 -13.82
C GLN A 124 -26.58 4.55 -13.12
N ASN A 125 -26.85 5.20 -11.96
CA ASN A 125 -25.88 5.96 -11.19
C ASN A 125 -25.45 5.24 -9.89
N ARG A 126 -24.93 4.02 -10.03
CA ARG A 126 -24.47 3.26 -8.85
C ARG A 126 -23.24 3.87 -8.24
N ALA A 127 -23.12 3.75 -6.93
CA ALA A 127 -21.88 3.97 -6.22
C ALA A 127 -21.10 2.66 -6.05
N VAL A 128 -19.81 2.74 -5.76
CA VAL A 128 -18.95 1.59 -5.52
C VAL A 128 -18.19 1.72 -4.21
N ILE A 129 -18.13 0.63 -3.48
CA ILE A 129 -17.28 0.48 -2.30
C ILE A 129 -16.07 -0.36 -2.72
N ILE A 130 -14.88 0.18 -2.54
CA ILE A 130 -13.64 -0.55 -2.78
C ILE A 130 -13.03 -0.91 -1.43
N LEU A 131 -12.93 -2.20 -1.15
CA LEU A 131 -12.25 -2.73 0.03
C LEU A 131 -10.86 -3.20 -0.40
N SER A 132 -9.80 -2.80 0.30
CA SER A 132 -8.44 -3.13 -0.12
C SER A 132 -7.56 -3.58 1.04
N ALA A 133 -6.69 -4.55 0.76
CA ALA A 133 -5.61 -5.01 1.63
C ALA A 133 -4.50 -5.59 0.75
N HIS A 134 -3.23 -5.35 1.09
CA HIS A 134 -2.15 -6.02 0.38
C HIS A 134 -1.88 -7.40 0.95
N TYR A 135 -1.33 -8.30 0.13
CA TYR A 135 -1.05 -9.67 0.55
C TYR A 135 0.42 -10.05 0.45
N ASP A 136 1.25 -9.19 -0.14
CA ASP A 136 2.70 -9.37 -0.15
C ASP A 136 3.32 -9.02 1.21
N THR A 137 4.57 -9.45 1.41
CA THR A 137 5.34 -9.20 2.64
C THR A 137 6.73 -8.71 2.30
N PHE A 138 7.32 -8.01 3.24
CA PHE A 138 8.71 -7.60 3.20
C PHE A 138 9.41 -7.93 4.51
N SER A 139 10.72 -8.20 4.48
CA SER A 139 11.53 -8.25 5.67
C SER A 139 12.93 -7.73 5.41
N SER A 140 13.54 -7.14 6.43
CA SER A 140 14.89 -6.59 6.36
C SER A 140 15.74 -7.15 7.50
N LYS A 141 17.05 -7.13 7.31
CA LYS A 141 18.01 -7.44 8.38
C LYS A 141 18.02 -6.40 9.49
N LEU A 142 17.64 -5.16 9.18
CA LEU A 142 17.63 -4.06 10.12
C LEU A 142 16.25 -3.92 10.79
N PRO A 143 16.20 -3.64 12.11
CA PRO A 143 14.97 -3.35 12.81
C PRO A 143 14.21 -2.19 12.17
N TYR A 144 12.88 -2.27 12.12
CA TYR A 144 12.01 -1.29 11.45
C TYR A 144 12.24 0.17 11.91
N GLY A 145 12.51 0.37 13.20
CA GLY A 145 12.87 1.70 13.72
C GLY A 145 14.10 2.30 13.06
N LEU A 146 15.16 1.50 12.89
CA LEU A 146 16.38 1.91 12.21
C LEU A 146 16.13 2.14 10.72
N GLN A 147 15.33 1.31 10.06
CA GLN A 147 14.93 1.53 8.66
C GLN A 147 14.32 2.92 8.46
N LYS A 148 13.41 3.34 9.34
CA LYS A 148 12.81 4.69 9.28
C LYS A 148 13.84 5.80 9.37
N ILE A 149 14.80 5.67 10.30
CA ILE A 149 15.88 6.65 10.49
C ILE A 149 16.74 6.74 9.22
N PHE A 150 17.18 5.61 8.69
CA PHE A 150 18.03 5.58 7.49
C PHE A 150 17.29 6.11 6.25
N PHE A 151 16.04 5.75 6.03
CA PHE A 151 15.26 6.32 4.94
C PHE A 151 15.00 7.83 5.09
N PHE A 152 14.92 8.33 6.32
CA PHE A 152 14.82 9.77 6.59
C PHE A 152 16.15 10.47 6.30
N LEU A 153 17.26 9.93 6.82
CA LEU A 153 18.63 10.45 6.57
C LEU A 153 18.94 10.45 5.07
N PHE A 154 18.59 9.39 4.36
CA PHE A 154 18.77 9.32 2.91
C PHE A 154 18.07 10.48 2.17
N LYS A 155 16.85 10.82 2.57
CA LYS A 155 16.14 11.96 1.96
C LYS A 155 16.80 13.31 2.24
N ILE A 156 17.45 13.44 3.39
CA ILE A 156 18.18 14.67 3.74
C ILE A 156 19.52 14.71 3.00
N ILE A 157 20.23 13.60 2.98
CA ILE A 157 21.59 13.51 2.43
C ILE A 157 21.61 13.59 0.89
N ILE A 158 20.54 13.15 0.21
CA ILE A 158 20.51 13.13 -1.25
C ILE A 158 20.61 14.55 -1.89
N PHE A 159 20.06 15.56 -1.23
CA PHE A 159 20.11 16.94 -1.73
C PHE A 159 21.52 17.57 -1.63
N PRO A 160 22.16 17.60 -0.45
CA PRO A 160 23.57 18.02 -0.35
C PRO A 160 24.46 17.18 -1.25
N TYR A 161 24.22 15.88 -1.33
CA TYR A 161 25.01 14.98 -2.19
C TYR A 161 24.98 15.41 -3.66
N VAL A 162 23.80 15.59 -4.24
CA VAL A 162 23.68 16.05 -5.63
C VAL A 162 24.33 17.43 -5.81
N PHE A 163 24.17 18.33 -4.84
CA PHE A 163 24.75 19.67 -4.86
C PHE A 163 26.28 19.63 -4.79
N PHE A 164 26.84 18.88 -3.86
CA PHE A 164 28.30 18.73 -3.73
C PHE A 164 28.90 17.96 -4.91
N SER A 165 28.23 16.92 -5.43
CA SER A 165 28.66 16.23 -6.65
C SER A 165 28.75 17.20 -7.83
N PHE A 166 27.79 18.14 -7.94
CA PHE A 166 27.82 19.19 -8.98
C PHE A 166 29.00 20.16 -8.78
N ILE A 167 29.27 20.60 -7.56
CA ILE A 167 30.42 21.46 -7.24
C ILE A 167 31.75 20.75 -7.54
N ILE A 168 31.88 19.48 -7.10
CA ILE A 168 33.08 18.68 -7.34
C ILE A 168 33.35 18.51 -8.83
N VAL A 169 32.31 18.22 -9.62
CA VAL A 169 32.41 18.11 -11.07
C VAL A 169 32.89 19.44 -11.68
N ASN A 170 32.38 20.61 -11.23
CA ASN A 170 32.80 21.90 -11.70
C ASN A 170 34.26 22.21 -11.33
N ILE A 171 34.68 21.97 -10.10
CA ILE A 171 36.07 22.15 -9.67
C ILE A 171 37.00 21.23 -10.47
N PHE A 172 36.58 19.98 -10.72
CA PHE A 172 37.39 19.03 -11.50
C PHE A 172 37.54 19.39 -12.97
N ILE A 173 36.51 20.04 -13.55
CA ILE A 173 36.53 20.46 -14.97
C ILE A 173 37.24 21.81 -15.16
N PHE A 174 37.03 22.77 -14.25
CA PHE A 174 37.41 24.18 -14.44
C PHE A 174 38.37 24.70 -13.35
N GLY A 175 38.60 23.95 -12.26
CA GLY A 175 39.39 24.41 -11.12
C GLY A 175 40.82 23.86 -11.09
N GLU A 176 41.67 24.52 -10.28
CA GLU A 176 42.99 24.01 -9.95
C GLU A 176 42.90 22.81 -9.02
N LYS A 177 43.70 21.78 -9.30
CA LYS A 177 43.73 20.54 -8.52
C LYS A 177 44.66 20.72 -7.31
N THR A 178 44.14 21.26 -6.24
CA THR A 178 44.87 21.33 -4.98
C THR A 178 44.70 20.02 -4.17
N GLU A 179 45.64 19.73 -3.32
CA GLU A 179 45.60 18.55 -2.45
C GLU A 179 44.37 18.55 -1.53
N GLU A 180 43.95 19.74 -1.08
CA GLU A 180 42.74 19.95 -0.29
C GLU A 180 41.44 19.58 -1.04
N THR A 181 41.36 19.93 -2.33
CA THR A 181 40.19 19.55 -3.16
C THR A 181 40.10 18.04 -3.36
N LEU A 182 41.21 17.36 -3.52
CA LEU A 182 41.27 15.91 -3.63
C LEU A 182 40.86 15.21 -2.30
N GLN A 183 41.29 15.73 -1.15
CA GLN A 183 40.89 15.22 0.17
C GLN A 183 39.39 15.37 0.40
N LEU A 184 38.79 16.52 0.08
CA LEU A 184 37.37 16.75 0.17
C LEU A 184 36.58 15.78 -0.73
N VAL A 185 37.02 15.56 -1.96
CA VAL A 185 36.43 14.59 -2.88
C VAL A 185 36.44 13.17 -2.30
N MET A 186 37.57 12.75 -1.73
CA MET A 186 37.67 11.43 -1.11
C MET A 186 36.73 11.27 0.09
N ILE A 187 36.63 12.27 0.97
CA ILE A 187 35.72 12.24 2.13
C ILE A 187 34.28 12.11 1.68
N PHE A 188 33.83 12.92 0.73
CA PHE A 188 32.45 12.84 0.21
C PHE A 188 32.15 11.50 -0.46
N THR A 189 33.09 10.95 -1.23
CA THR A 189 32.94 9.64 -1.88
C THR A 189 32.82 8.51 -0.84
N LEU A 190 33.57 8.58 0.26
CA LEU A 190 33.49 7.61 1.36
C LEU A 190 32.12 7.68 2.06
N ILE A 191 31.63 8.88 2.36
CA ILE A 191 30.29 9.08 2.96
C ILE A 191 29.21 8.48 2.06
N GLU A 192 29.31 8.70 0.77
CA GLU A 192 28.41 8.17 -0.23
C GLU A 192 28.40 6.65 -0.30
N PHE A 193 29.59 6.07 -0.29
CA PHE A 193 29.76 4.61 -0.27
C PHE A 193 29.07 4.01 0.96
N ILE A 194 29.29 4.59 2.15
CA ILE A 194 28.65 4.13 3.39
C ILE A 194 27.13 4.22 3.31
N VAL A 195 26.60 5.37 2.84
CA VAL A 195 25.16 5.56 2.69
C VAL A 195 24.57 4.54 1.71
N THR A 196 25.26 4.30 0.61
CA THR A 196 24.87 3.34 -0.42
C THR A 196 24.81 1.90 0.09
N VAL A 197 25.86 1.46 0.78
CA VAL A 197 25.89 0.11 1.39
C VAL A 197 24.77 -0.03 2.41
N THR A 198 24.54 1.01 3.21
CA THR A 198 23.44 1.00 4.18
C THR A 198 22.08 0.86 3.52
N ILE A 199 21.82 1.61 2.44
CA ILE A 199 20.57 1.50 1.69
C ILE A 199 20.40 0.10 1.06
N PHE A 200 21.48 -0.46 0.55
CA PHE A 200 21.47 -1.84 0.03
C PHE A 200 21.06 -2.84 1.11
N LEU A 201 21.61 -2.72 2.31
CA LEU A 201 21.24 -3.58 3.45
C LEU A 201 19.79 -3.38 3.88
N LEU A 202 19.25 -2.16 3.73
CA LEU A 202 17.86 -1.84 4.05
C LEU A 202 16.87 -2.41 3.04
N VAL A 203 17.23 -2.42 1.77
CA VAL A 203 16.37 -2.86 0.66
C VAL A 203 16.43 -4.38 0.45
N TYR A 204 17.42 -5.04 1.03
CA TYR A 204 17.58 -6.49 0.89
C TYR A 204 16.52 -7.23 1.71
N ASP A 205 15.59 -7.90 1.03
CA ASP A 205 14.61 -8.78 1.66
C ASP A 205 15.30 -10.08 2.12
N ASN A 206 15.26 -10.35 3.41
CA ASN A 206 15.85 -11.55 4.01
C ASN A 206 14.84 -12.70 4.17
N ASN A 207 13.64 -12.56 3.64
CA ASN A 207 12.58 -13.58 3.62
C ASN A 207 12.21 -14.17 5.00
N LYS A 208 12.33 -13.43 6.09
CA LYS A 208 12.07 -13.92 7.45
C LYS A 208 10.70 -13.51 8.02
N SER A 209 10.04 -12.50 7.48
CA SER A 209 8.71 -12.09 7.93
C SER A 209 7.65 -13.08 7.48
N LYS A 210 6.80 -13.50 8.41
CA LYS A 210 5.57 -14.25 8.10
C LYS A 210 4.43 -13.34 7.67
N GLY A 211 4.55 -12.02 7.89
CA GLY A 211 3.57 -11.02 7.47
C GLY A 211 2.19 -11.25 8.06
N SER A 212 2.11 -11.59 9.34
CA SER A 212 0.84 -11.92 9.99
C SER A 212 0.05 -10.65 10.31
N ILE A 213 0.69 -9.67 10.94
CA ILE A 213 0.12 -8.34 11.15
C ILE A 213 0.13 -7.58 9.83
N ASP A 214 1.25 -7.63 9.10
CA ASP A 214 1.53 -6.90 7.87
C ASP A 214 1.68 -7.86 6.67
N ASN A 215 0.61 -8.23 5.90
CA ASN A 215 -0.77 -7.80 6.16
C ASN A 215 -1.75 -8.97 5.94
N ALA A 216 -1.42 -10.19 6.47
CA ALA A 216 -2.39 -11.29 6.47
C ALA A 216 -3.65 -10.91 7.27
N SER A 217 -3.52 -10.01 8.25
CA SER A 217 -4.65 -9.50 9.04
C SER A 217 -5.70 -8.81 8.18
N GLY A 218 -5.30 -7.85 7.34
CA GLY A 218 -6.20 -7.17 6.42
C GLY A 218 -6.75 -8.11 5.34
N VAL A 219 -5.91 -9.00 4.80
CA VAL A 219 -6.33 -10.01 3.81
C VAL A 219 -7.45 -10.88 4.37
N SER A 220 -7.31 -11.37 5.60
CA SER A 220 -8.27 -12.27 6.24
C SER A 220 -9.62 -11.59 6.50
N ILE A 221 -9.59 -10.36 7.00
CA ILE A 221 -10.80 -9.55 7.21
C ILE A 221 -11.52 -9.33 5.86
N LEU A 222 -10.78 -9.06 4.79
CA LEU A 222 -11.35 -8.83 3.47
C LEU A 222 -12.00 -10.09 2.88
N ILE A 223 -11.41 -11.26 3.11
CA ILE A 223 -12.00 -12.55 2.70
C ILE A 223 -13.35 -12.75 3.39
N GLU A 224 -13.42 -12.53 4.69
CA GLU A 224 -14.69 -12.73 5.43
C GLU A 224 -15.73 -11.64 5.09
N LEU A 225 -15.32 -10.38 4.89
CA LEU A 225 -16.22 -9.32 4.47
C LEU A 225 -16.93 -9.64 3.15
N ILE A 226 -16.18 -10.08 2.14
CA ILE A 226 -16.80 -10.36 0.83
C ILE A 226 -17.72 -11.58 0.90
N LYS A 227 -17.43 -12.57 1.73
CA LYS A 227 -18.31 -13.72 1.97
C LYS A 227 -19.64 -13.27 2.60
N LEU A 228 -19.57 -12.37 3.59
CA LEU A 228 -20.78 -11.79 4.21
C LEU A 228 -21.61 -11.00 3.20
N PHE A 229 -20.98 -10.18 2.37
CA PHE A 229 -21.67 -9.43 1.33
C PHE A 229 -22.17 -10.31 0.17
N LYS A 230 -21.57 -11.47 -0.06
CA LYS A 230 -22.11 -12.45 -1.02
C LYS A 230 -23.40 -13.08 -0.49
N LYS A 231 -23.46 -13.40 0.81
CA LYS A 231 -24.68 -13.91 1.44
C LYS A 231 -25.78 -12.84 1.53
N ASN A 232 -25.39 -11.61 1.85
CA ASN A 232 -26.31 -10.48 2.01
C ASN A 232 -25.85 -9.28 1.16
N PRO A 233 -26.10 -9.27 -0.15
CA PRO A 233 -25.70 -8.17 -1.03
C PRO A 233 -26.32 -6.83 -0.63
N LEU A 234 -25.64 -5.73 -0.92
CA LEU A 234 -26.14 -4.38 -0.72
C LEU A 234 -27.19 -4.03 -1.76
N GLU A 235 -28.03 -3.05 -1.44
CA GLU A 235 -29.07 -2.60 -2.35
C GLU A 235 -28.52 -1.64 -3.40
N ASN A 236 -27.69 -0.67 -3.00
CA ASN A 236 -27.30 0.48 -3.82
C ASN A 236 -25.83 0.52 -4.22
N TYR A 237 -24.97 -0.27 -3.58
CA TYR A 237 -23.52 -0.23 -3.79
C TYR A 237 -22.99 -1.53 -4.37
N ASP A 238 -22.25 -1.44 -5.46
CA ASP A 238 -21.37 -2.54 -5.87
C ASP A 238 -20.16 -2.58 -4.91
N ILE A 239 -19.69 -3.78 -4.57
CA ILE A 239 -18.47 -3.98 -3.79
C ILE A 239 -17.39 -4.53 -4.69
N ILE A 240 -16.21 -3.94 -4.63
CA ILE A 240 -14.98 -4.45 -5.24
C ILE A 240 -13.97 -4.71 -4.11
N CYS A 241 -13.53 -5.96 -3.98
CA CYS A 241 -12.42 -6.31 -3.10
C CYS A 241 -11.14 -6.41 -3.91
N LEU A 242 -10.10 -5.75 -3.44
CA LEU A 242 -8.76 -5.73 -4.01
C LEU A 242 -7.76 -6.27 -3.00
N TRP A 243 -7.21 -7.44 -3.26
CA TRP A 243 -5.98 -7.91 -2.62
C TRP A 243 -4.82 -7.52 -3.53
N SER A 244 -4.06 -6.52 -3.12
CA SER A 244 -2.97 -5.94 -3.93
C SER A 244 -1.66 -6.67 -3.69
N GLY A 245 -0.91 -6.90 -4.75
CA GLY A 245 0.46 -7.40 -4.69
C GLY A 245 1.49 -6.28 -4.79
N ALA A 246 2.72 -6.55 -4.37
CA ALA A 246 3.85 -5.63 -4.44
C ALA A 246 3.56 -4.23 -3.84
N GLU A 247 2.82 -4.19 -2.73
CA GLU A 247 2.58 -2.97 -1.96
C GLU A 247 3.88 -2.46 -1.35
N GLU A 248 4.63 -3.36 -0.73
CA GLU A 248 5.91 -3.12 -0.03
C GLU A 248 6.99 -2.51 -0.95
N TRP A 249 6.89 -2.73 -2.24
CA TRP A 249 7.73 -2.09 -3.27
C TRP A 249 7.16 -0.77 -3.78
N GLY A 250 6.28 -0.15 -3.02
CA GLY A 250 5.75 1.21 -3.24
C GLY A 250 4.40 1.24 -3.91
N LEU A 251 3.44 0.52 -3.37
CA LEU A 251 2.03 0.53 -3.75
C LEU A 251 1.80 0.12 -5.22
N LYS A 252 2.58 -0.87 -5.72
CA LYS A 252 2.56 -1.18 -7.16
C LYS A 252 1.21 -1.73 -7.60
N GLY A 253 0.63 -2.65 -6.82
CA GLY A 253 -0.65 -3.28 -7.10
C GLY A 253 -1.80 -2.29 -7.11
N SER A 254 -1.98 -1.52 -6.05
CA SER A 254 -3.07 -0.53 -5.97
C SER A 254 -2.93 0.60 -7.00
N LYS A 255 -1.70 1.04 -7.29
CA LYS A 255 -1.43 2.01 -8.38
C LYS A 255 -1.80 1.43 -9.74
N SER A 256 -1.45 0.17 -10.00
CA SER A 256 -1.80 -0.52 -11.23
C SER A 256 -3.31 -0.67 -11.37
N PHE A 257 -4.01 -1.09 -10.30
CA PHE A 257 -5.47 -1.17 -10.25
C PHE A 257 -6.13 0.18 -10.53
N CYS A 258 -5.76 1.22 -9.79
CA CYS A 258 -6.32 2.57 -9.98
C CYS A 258 -6.07 3.11 -11.40
N LYS A 259 -4.89 2.87 -11.98
CA LYS A 259 -4.57 3.29 -13.35
C LYS A 259 -5.42 2.54 -14.38
N ARG A 260 -5.51 1.19 -14.25
CA ARG A 260 -6.25 0.33 -15.20
C ARG A 260 -7.75 0.61 -15.18
N HIS A 261 -8.31 0.83 -14.00
CA HIS A 261 -9.74 0.98 -13.81
C HIS A 261 -10.24 2.43 -13.76
N LEU A 262 -9.36 3.44 -13.90
CA LEU A 262 -9.72 4.86 -13.80
C LEU A 262 -10.91 5.22 -14.69
N SER A 263 -10.83 4.92 -15.99
CA SER A 263 -11.87 5.23 -16.95
C SER A 263 -13.17 4.44 -16.69
N TYR A 264 -13.03 3.15 -16.35
CA TYR A 264 -14.17 2.32 -16.03
C TYR A 264 -14.92 2.82 -14.79
N LEU A 265 -14.20 3.12 -13.71
CA LEU A 265 -14.79 3.62 -12.46
C LEU A 265 -15.49 4.97 -12.69
N SER A 266 -14.84 5.90 -13.40
CA SER A 266 -15.41 7.22 -13.67
C SER A 266 -16.63 7.21 -14.58
N LYS A 267 -16.74 6.21 -15.49
CA LYS A 267 -17.87 6.12 -16.42
C LYS A 267 -19.07 5.37 -15.84
N ASN A 268 -18.83 4.41 -14.95
CA ASN A 268 -19.87 3.48 -14.52
C ASN A 268 -20.33 3.69 -13.08
N TYR A 269 -19.69 4.60 -12.33
CA TYR A 269 -20.03 4.84 -10.93
C TYR A 269 -20.06 6.31 -10.57
N ASP A 270 -20.97 6.66 -9.68
CA ASP A 270 -20.97 7.93 -8.98
C ASP A 270 -19.83 7.92 -7.93
N LEU A 271 -18.68 8.53 -8.30
CA LEU A 271 -17.52 8.55 -7.44
C LEU A 271 -17.67 9.52 -6.26
N ASP A 272 -18.59 10.47 -6.30
CA ASP A 272 -18.85 11.38 -5.18
C ASP A 272 -19.52 10.68 -4.01
N ARG A 273 -20.27 9.62 -4.28
CA ARG A 273 -20.91 8.72 -3.29
C ARG A 273 -20.08 7.50 -2.97
N SER A 274 -19.00 7.26 -3.72
CA SER A 274 -18.15 6.06 -3.59
C SER A 274 -17.02 6.26 -2.60
N PHE A 275 -16.47 5.14 -2.09
CA PHE A 275 -15.37 5.20 -1.12
C PHE A 275 -14.49 3.96 -1.13
N ASN A 276 -13.32 4.11 -0.51
CA ASN A 276 -12.41 3.01 -0.19
C ASN A 276 -12.24 2.86 1.32
N ILE A 277 -12.26 1.62 1.80
CA ILE A 277 -11.75 1.23 3.11
C ILE A 277 -10.52 0.34 2.87
N ASN A 278 -9.37 0.83 3.27
CA ASN A 278 -8.12 0.08 3.26
C ASN A 278 -7.86 -0.52 4.63
N ILE A 279 -7.61 -1.84 4.70
CA ILE A 279 -7.29 -2.54 5.92
C ILE A 279 -5.84 -2.99 5.81
N ASP A 280 -4.99 -2.32 6.60
CA ASP A 280 -3.57 -2.57 6.63
C ASP A 280 -3.09 -2.57 8.07
N MET A 281 -2.77 -3.75 8.56
CA MET A 281 -2.37 -4.01 9.94
C MET A 281 -3.51 -3.87 10.96
N VAL A 282 -4.08 -5.01 11.33
CA VAL A 282 -4.91 -5.18 12.53
C VAL A 282 -4.24 -6.23 13.41
N GLY A 283 -3.45 -5.79 14.37
CA GLY A 283 -2.64 -6.66 15.24
C GLY A 283 -3.18 -6.70 16.66
N THR A 284 -2.47 -6.05 17.58
CA THR A 284 -2.83 -6.00 19.01
C THR A 284 -3.97 -5.03 19.30
N TYR A 285 -4.29 -4.13 18.37
CA TYR A 285 -5.41 -3.18 18.46
C TYR A 285 -5.90 -2.77 17.07
N ILE A 286 -7.04 -2.09 17.04
CA ILE A 286 -7.62 -1.50 15.84
C ILE A 286 -7.27 -0.02 15.81
N GLY A 287 -6.45 0.41 14.86
CA GLY A 287 -6.13 1.81 14.64
C GLY A 287 -6.92 2.38 13.45
N LEU A 288 -7.49 3.58 13.58
CA LEU A 288 -8.16 4.29 12.49
C LEU A 288 -7.47 5.63 12.21
N GLU A 289 -7.12 5.88 10.96
CA GLU A 289 -6.43 7.11 10.56
C GLU A 289 -7.33 8.34 10.73
N ASN A 290 -6.89 9.30 11.55
CA ASN A 290 -7.62 10.54 11.85
C ASN A 290 -7.22 11.71 10.92
N LYS A 291 -6.94 11.45 9.64
CA LYS A 291 -6.77 12.55 8.68
C LYS A 291 -8.14 13.06 8.25
N LYS A 292 -8.46 14.31 8.52
CA LYS A 292 -9.62 14.96 7.88
C LYS A 292 -9.42 14.81 6.36
N SER A 293 -10.25 14.00 5.70
CA SER A 293 -10.48 14.18 4.27
C SER A 293 -11.02 15.59 4.17
N THR A 294 -10.29 16.50 3.53
CA THR A 294 -10.83 17.83 3.22
C THR A 294 -12.06 17.59 2.36
N PRO A 295 -13.29 17.87 2.83
CA PRO A 295 -14.42 17.83 1.94
C PRO A 295 -14.11 18.85 0.85
N SER A 296 -14.23 18.46 -0.40
CA SER A 296 -14.30 19.44 -1.48
C SER A 296 -15.43 20.40 -1.14
N LYS A 297 -15.29 21.70 -1.46
CA LYS A 297 -16.34 22.72 -1.21
C LYS A 297 -17.72 22.37 -1.84
N ARG A 298 -17.78 21.31 -2.67
CA ARG A 298 -18.99 20.76 -3.30
C ARG A 298 -19.75 19.73 -2.45
N GLN A 299 -19.22 19.28 -1.30
CA GLN A 299 -19.83 18.20 -0.49
C GLN A 299 -20.87 18.69 0.52
N LYS A 300 -21.88 19.45 0.11
CA LYS A 300 -23.10 19.55 0.90
C LYS A 300 -23.95 18.30 0.59
N GLY A 301 -24.08 17.38 1.53
CA GLY A 301 -24.99 16.25 1.48
C GLY A 301 -24.38 14.84 1.45
N VAL A 302 -23.06 14.67 1.34
CA VAL A 302 -22.42 13.35 1.38
C VAL A 302 -22.04 13.00 2.83
N PHE A 303 -22.25 11.74 3.20
CA PHE A 303 -21.89 11.19 4.52
C PHE A 303 -20.40 11.35 4.82
N ASN A 304 -20.02 11.30 6.10
CA ASN A 304 -18.62 11.26 6.53
C ASN A 304 -18.23 9.83 6.90
N LEU A 305 -17.53 9.12 5.98
CA LEU A 305 -17.15 7.72 6.15
C LEU A 305 -16.45 7.45 7.49
N LYS A 306 -15.48 8.28 7.87
CA LYS A 306 -14.72 8.07 9.12
C LYS A 306 -15.59 8.24 10.35
N LYS A 307 -16.46 9.24 10.35
CA LYS A 307 -17.39 9.48 11.46
C LYS A 307 -18.32 8.28 11.62
N ILE A 308 -18.83 7.71 10.53
CA ILE A 308 -19.68 6.52 10.56
C ILE A 308 -18.92 5.31 11.11
N LEU A 309 -17.68 5.08 10.67
CA LEU A 309 -16.84 4.01 11.20
C LEU A 309 -16.57 4.17 12.71
N GLU A 310 -16.36 5.41 13.18
CA GLU A 310 -16.17 5.72 14.59
C GLU A 310 -17.46 5.48 15.42
N GLU A 311 -18.59 5.99 14.93
CA GLU A 311 -19.90 5.82 15.57
C GLU A 311 -20.27 4.34 15.64
N THR A 312 -20.06 3.58 14.56
CA THR A 312 -20.30 2.13 14.53
C THR A 312 -19.40 1.38 15.52
N ALA A 313 -18.13 1.78 15.67
CA ALA A 313 -17.25 1.16 16.66
C ALA A 313 -17.74 1.40 18.09
N ILE A 314 -18.29 2.58 18.39
CA ILE A 314 -18.89 2.91 19.68
C ILE A 314 -20.16 2.06 19.92
N GLU A 315 -21.05 1.98 18.93
CA GLU A 315 -22.28 1.19 18.98
C GLU A 315 -22.01 -0.29 19.26
N LEU A 316 -21.01 -0.85 18.59
CA LEU A 316 -20.56 -2.23 18.74
C LEU A 316 -19.70 -2.46 20.00
N LYS A 317 -19.39 -1.41 20.76
CA LYS A 317 -18.46 -1.46 21.91
C LYS A 317 -17.09 -2.03 21.56
N VAL A 318 -16.64 -1.80 20.33
CA VAL A 318 -15.32 -2.21 19.85
C VAL A 318 -14.34 -1.04 19.98
N PRO A 319 -13.32 -1.15 20.85
CA PRO A 319 -12.38 -0.05 21.05
C PRO A 319 -11.47 0.14 19.84
N ILE A 320 -11.43 1.39 19.34
CA ILE A 320 -10.52 1.84 18.29
C ILE A 320 -9.61 2.95 18.81
N ILE A 321 -8.40 3.02 18.29
CA ILE A 321 -7.44 4.08 18.60
C ILE A 321 -7.28 4.98 17.36
N LYS A 322 -7.54 6.28 17.55
CA LYS A 322 -7.30 7.26 16.49
C LYS A 322 -5.85 7.70 16.53
N PHE A 323 -5.12 7.50 15.44
CA PHE A 323 -3.75 7.97 15.37
C PHE A 323 -3.62 9.27 14.58
N LYS A 324 -2.79 10.18 15.12
CA LYS A 324 -2.56 11.51 14.56
C LYS A 324 -1.44 11.49 13.51
N LYS A 325 -1.35 12.61 12.81
CA LYS A 325 -0.54 12.99 11.64
C LYS A 325 0.94 12.54 11.56
N ILE A 326 1.59 12.19 12.67
CA ILE A 326 3.06 12.00 12.73
C ILE A 326 3.48 10.64 12.14
N SER A 327 2.65 9.63 12.29
CA SER A 327 2.88 8.28 11.75
C SER A 327 1.93 7.97 10.60
N ARG A 328 2.02 8.74 9.49
CA ARG A 328 1.17 8.45 8.32
C ARG A 328 1.61 7.14 7.67
N PRO A 329 0.79 6.10 7.70
CA PRO A 329 1.11 4.89 6.96
C PRO A 329 1.19 5.20 5.47
N LYS A 330 2.13 4.59 4.78
CA LYS A 330 2.26 4.67 3.32
C LYS A 330 1.72 3.37 2.74
N THR A 331 0.43 3.23 2.72
CA THR A 331 -0.25 2.03 2.24
C THR A 331 -1.20 2.35 1.09
N ASP A 332 -1.87 1.35 0.55
CA ASP A 332 -2.70 1.38 -0.64
C ASP A 332 -3.76 2.49 -0.67
N HIS A 333 -4.25 2.92 0.50
CA HIS A 333 -5.19 4.04 0.60
C HIS A 333 -4.70 5.32 -0.10
N LEU A 334 -3.36 5.52 -0.22
CA LEU A 334 -2.79 6.67 -0.93
C LEU A 334 -3.05 6.59 -2.44
N SER A 335 -3.12 5.40 -3.02
CA SER A 335 -3.47 5.21 -4.43
C SER A 335 -4.91 5.64 -4.70
N PHE A 336 -5.84 5.33 -3.79
CA PHE A 336 -7.24 5.75 -3.87
C PHE A 336 -7.42 7.25 -3.61
N ARG A 337 -6.65 7.85 -2.72
CA ARG A 337 -6.59 9.33 -2.60
C ARG A 337 -6.10 9.99 -3.89
N SER A 338 -5.12 9.39 -4.56
CA SER A 338 -4.66 9.87 -5.86
C SER A 338 -5.74 9.71 -6.95
N LEU A 339 -6.51 8.62 -6.91
CA LEU A 339 -7.66 8.40 -7.79
C LEU A 339 -8.70 9.52 -7.59
N ALA A 340 -9.12 9.79 -6.35
CA ALA A 340 -10.05 10.86 -6.02
C ALA A 340 -9.58 12.23 -6.55
N LYS A 341 -8.28 12.53 -6.40
CA LYS A 341 -7.69 13.76 -6.92
C LYS A 341 -7.73 13.83 -8.45
N LYS A 342 -7.40 12.73 -9.15
CA LYS A 342 -7.40 12.67 -10.62
C LYS A 342 -8.79 12.78 -11.22
N THR A 343 -9.78 12.20 -10.58
CA THR A 343 -11.20 12.25 -11.01
C THR A 343 -11.89 13.52 -10.56
N LYS A 344 -11.23 14.38 -9.76
CA LYS A 344 -11.79 15.57 -9.13
C LYS A 344 -13.09 15.27 -8.36
N SER A 345 -13.21 14.05 -7.83
CA SER A 345 -14.39 13.55 -7.12
C SER A 345 -14.24 13.67 -5.61
N SER A 346 -15.36 13.56 -4.93
CA SER A 346 -15.49 13.51 -3.48
C SER A 346 -15.26 12.11 -2.91
N PHE A 347 -14.67 11.20 -3.69
CA PHE A 347 -14.37 9.82 -3.30
C PHE A 347 -13.65 9.77 -1.95
N GLN A 348 -14.26 9.13 -0.96
CA GLN A 348 -13.74 9.09 0.40
C GLN A 348 -12.80 7.92 0.60
N VAL A 349 -11.85 8.08 1.54
CA VAL A 349 -10.86 7.04 1.83
C VAL A 349 -10.65 6.95 3.33
N ALA A 350 -10.84 5.76 3.90
CA ALA A 350 -10.50 5.42 5.27
C ALA A 350 -9.38 4.36 5.29
N CYS A 351 -8.59 4.36 6.35
CA CYS A 351 -7.51 3.40 6.54
C CYS A 351 -7.49 2.91 7.97
N PHE A 352 -7.60 1.59 8.15
CA PHE A 352 -7.29 0.93 9.41
C PHE A 352 -5.81 0.55 9.42
N HIS A 353 -5.12 0.87 10.52
CA HIS A 353 -3.68 0.61 10.66
C HIS A 353 -3.25 0.63 12.12
N SER A 354 -2.63 -0.42 12.61
CA SER A 354 -2.12 -0.49 13.98
C SER A 354 -0.66 -0.03 14.06
N ASP A 355 -0.43 1.29 14.03
CA ASP A 355 0.90 1.92 13.91
C ASP A 355 1.89 1.54 15.03
N LYS A 356 1.43 1.26 16.26
CA LYS A 356 2.28 0.81 17.37
C LYS A 356 2.81 -0.61 17.19
N ASP A 357 2.12 -1.44 16.39
CA ASP A 357 2.56 -2.79 16.05
C ASP A 357 3.70 -2.80 15.02
N SER A 358 4.05 -1.64 14.46
CA SER A 358 5.18 -1.49 13.53
C SER A 358 6.54 -1.95 14.08
N LYS A 359 6.65 -2.16 15.39
CA LYS A 359 7.84 -2.76 16.03
C LYS A 359 8.03 -4.25 15.71
N PHE A 360 6.99 -4.94 15.25
CA PHE A 360 7.02 -6.36 14.92
C PHE A 360 7.21 -6.62 13.43
N ILE A 361 6.67 -5.72 12.57
CA ILE A 361 6.64 -5.92 11.13
C ILE A 361 8.02 -5.89 10.48
N HIS A 362 8.12 -6.32 9.25
CA HIS A 362 9.34 -6.42 8.44
C HIS A 362 10.45 -7.25 9.12
N SER A 363 10.07 -8.19 9.96
CA SER A 363 10.97 -9.03 10.72
C SER A 363 10.37 -10.42 11.04
N SER A 364 11.19 -11.32 11.57
CA SER A 364 10.71 -12.63 12.04
C SER A 364 9.76 -12.58 13.22
N LYS A 365 9.55 -11.40 13.83
CA LYS A 365 8.62 -11.19 14.96
C LYS A 365 7.18 -10.97 14.53
N ASP A 366 6.92 -10.80 13.23
CA ASP A 366 5.56 -10.67 12.68
C ASP A 366 4.92 -12.05 12.51
N THR A 367 4.36 -12.55 13.58
CA THR A 367 3.83 -13.92 13.73
C THR A 367 2.36 -13.91 14.11
N PRO A 368 1.59 -15.01 13.86
CA PRO A 368 0.14 -15.09 14.12
C PRO A 368 -0.25 -14.80 15.57
N ASP A 369 0.59 -15.15 16.54
CA ASP A 369 0.36 -14.90 17.96
C ASP A 369 0.30 -13.41 18.34
N LYS A 370 0.74 -12.51 17.45
CA LYS A 370 0.62 -11.06 17.61
C LYS A 370 -0.72 -10.53 17.12
N CYS A 371 -1.53 -11.35 16.47
CA CYS A 371 -2.85 -10.97 15.96
C CYS A 371 -3.93 -11.39 16.96
N SER A 372 -4.74 -10.44 17.42
CA SER A 372 -5.84 -10.70 18.31
C SER A 372 -7.11 -11.07 17.53
N SER A 373 -7.63 -12.29 17.71
CA SER A 373 -8.89 -12.72 17.10
C SER A 373 -10.04 -11.76 17.39
N GLN A 374 -10.12 -11.26 18.64
CA GLN A 374 -11.12 -10.27 19.03
C GLN A 374 -11.01 -8.96 18.22
N LYS A 375 -9.78 -8.49 17.96
CA LYS A 375 -9.57 -7.24 17.19
C LYS A 375 -9.84 -7.44 15.71
N LEU A 376 -9.49 -8.59 15.16
CA LEU A 376 -9.81 -8.95 13.79
C LEU A 376 -11.32 -9.00 13.55
N ASN A 377 -12.05 -9.72 14.40
CA ASN A 377 -13.51 -9.79 14.34
C ASN A 377 -14.15 -8.42 14.57
N GLY A 378 -13.65 -7.65 15.55
CA GLY A 378 -14.13 -6.29 15.79
C GLY A 378 -13.95 -5.36 14.59
N CYS A 379 -12.82 -5.43 13.88
CA CYS A 379 -12.60 -4.65 12.65
C CYS A 379 -13.54 -5.11 11.52
N LEU A 380 -13.75 -6.42 11.37
CA LEU A 380 -14.71 -7.02 10.45
C LEU A 380 -16.14 -6.48 10.71
N ASP A 381 -16.57 -6.54 11.97
CA ASP A 381 -17.91 -6.11 12.40
C ASP A 381 -18.13 -4.60 12.18
N ILE A 382 -17.13 -3.78 12.51
CA ILE A 382 -17.17 -2.32 12.22
C ILE A 382 -17.34 -2.07 10.73
N CYS A 383 -16.52 -2.70 9.88
CA CYS A 383 -16.58 -2.51 8.44
C CYS A 383 -17.94 -2.97 7.87
N TYR A 384 -18.40 -4.16 8.25
CA TYR A 384 -19.67 -4.71 7.77
C TYR A 384 -20.85 -3.85 8.17
N THR A 385 -20.98 -3.52 9.46
CA THR A 385 -22.10 -2.74 10.00
C THR A 385 -22.11 -1.31 9.47
N ALA A 386 -20.96 -0.64 9.41
CA ALA A 386 -20.86 0.70 8.84
C ALA A 386 -21.28 0.75 7.37
N ILE A 387 -20.83 -0.21 6.56
CA ILE A 387 -21.19 -0.31 5.14
C ILE A 387 -22.69 -0.56 4.99
N ARG A 388 -23.28 -1.46 5.78
CA ARG A 388 -24.72 -1.72 5.78
C ARG A 388 -25.52 -0.47 6.16
N SER A 389 -25.09 0.28 7.17
CA SER A 389 -25.72 1.53 7.60
C SER A 389 -25.68 2.60 6.50
N ILE A 390 -24.56 2.71 5.76
CA ILE A 390 -24.44 3.65 4.62
C ILE A 390 -25.41 3.25 3.50
N ASP A 391 -25.51 1.96 3.19
CA ASP A 391 -26.42 1.46 2.15
C ASP A 391 -27.89 1.74 2.50
N LEU A 392 -28.29 1.50 3.75
CA LEU A 392 -29.65 1.76 4.24
C LEU A 392 -30.03 3.26 4.25
N LYS A 393 -29.12 4.14 4.70
CA LYS A 393 -29.37 5.58 4.72
C LYS A 393 -29.62 6.15 3.32
N ASN A 394 -29.02 5.58 2.28
CA ASN A 394 -29.30 5.97 0.90
C ASN A 394 -30.68 5.54 0.41
N LEU A 395 -31.28 4.47 0.95
CA LEU A 395 -32.66 4.09 0.65
C LEU A 395 -33.65 5.18 1.06
N TYR A 396 -33.51 5.71 2.29
CA TYR A 396 -34.40 6.74 2.81
C TYR A 396 -34.26 8.10 2.12
N SER A 397 -33.10 8.42 1.54
CA SER A 397 -32.90 9.68 0.83
C SER A 397 -33.45 9.67 -0.62
N GLU A 398 -33.69 8.50 -1.22
CA GLU A 398 -34.29 8.33 -2.54
C GLU A 398 -35.81 8.26 -2.45
N GLU A 399 -36.40 7.80 -1.33
CA GLU A 399 -37.87 7.77 -1.13
C GLU A 399 -38.47 9.15 -0.78
N ILE A 400 -37.64 10.14 -0.40
CA ILE A 400 -38.07 11.50 -0.06
C ILE A 400 -37.93 12.48 -1.25
N ARG A 401 -37.41 12.03 -2.39
CA ARG A 401 -37.34 12.79 -3.64
C ARG A 401 -38.35 12.32 -4.67
#